data_c1e0ba15fabec198a2afed5a22a64b36
#
_entry.id   c1e0ba15fabec198a2afed5a22a64b36
#
_cell.length_a   1.000
_cell.length_b   1.000
_cell.length_c   1.000
_cell.angle_alpha   90.00
_cell.angle_beta   90.00
_cell.angle_gamma   90.00
#
_symmetry.space_group_name_H-M   'P 1'
#
loop_
_entity.id
_entity.type
_entity.pdbx_description
1 polymer ?
#
loop_
_entity_poly.entity_id
_entity_poly.type
_entity_poly.pdbx_seq_one_letter_code
_entity_poly.pdbx_strand_id
1 'polypeptide(L)'
;MANHKSSIKRIRQDKKKALHNKYYAKTMRNAVRKLRNMSDMEEAAKLYPTVQKLLDKLAKINVIHDNKAANLKSGLTKHIAKLA
;
A
#
# COMPACT_ATOMS: atom_id res chain seq x y z
N MET A 1 -26.41 -14.19 -27.52
CA MET A 1 -26.08 -13.64 -26.21
C MET A 1 -24.61 -13.71 -25.90
N ALA A 2 -23.82 -13.03 -26.71
CA ALA A 2 -22.38 -12.89 -26.54
C ALA A 2 -22.00 -12.24 -25.19
N ASN A 3 -22.94 -11.47 -24.60
CA ASN A 3 -22.69 -10.71 -23.39
C ASN A 3 -22.46 -11.55 -22.13
N HIS A 4 -22.96 -12.77 -22.08
CA HIS A 4 -22.84 -13.63 -20.90
C HIS A 4 -21.41 -14.10 -20.64
N LYS A 5 -20.71 -14.51 -21.69
CA LYS A 5 -19.33 -14.96 -21.56
C LYS A 5 -18.41 -13.81 -21.13
N SER A 6 -18.61 -12.62 -21.70
CA SER A 6 -17.86 -11.43 -21.34
C SER A 6 -18.11 -11.01 -19.90
N SER A 7 -19.38 -11.07 -19.45
CA SER A 7 -19.75 -10.74 -18.07
C SER A 7 -19.14 -11.70 -17.07
N ILE A 8 -19.14 -13.00 -17.35
CA ILE A 8 -18.55 -14.02 -16.48
C ILE A 8 -17.03 -13.79 -16.36
N LYS A 9 -16.36 -13.53 -17.49
CA LYS A 9 -14.93 -13.25 -17.52
C LYS A 9 -14.60 -12.02 -16.68
N ARG A 10 -15.38 -10.96 -16.83
CA ARG A 10 -15.20 -9.70 -16.07
C ARG A 10 -15.40 -9.92 -14.58
N ILE A 11 -16.41 -10.67 -14.19
CA ILE A 11 -16.66 -11.00 -12.78
C ILE A 11 -15.46 -11.74 -12.18
N ARG A 12 -14.91 -12.72 -12.91
CA ARG A 12 -13.71 -13.45 -12.46
C ARG A 12 -12.52 -12.54 -12.32
N GLN A 13 -12.31 -11.62 -13.28
CA GLN A 13 -11.21 -10.65 -13.21
C GLN A 13 -11.39 -9.69 -12.03
N ASP A 14 -12.61 -9.22 -11.81
CA ASP A 14 -12.91 -8.30 -10.71
C ASP A 14 -12.69 -8.97 -9.35
N LYS A 15 -13.09 -10.23 -9.19
CA LYS A 15 -12.82 -10.98 -7.95
C LYS A 15 -11.34 -11.18 -7.72
N LYS A 16 -10.59 -11.51 -8.76
CA LYS A 16 -9.15 -11.70 -8.70
C LYS A 16 -8.47 -10.40 -8.31
N LYS A 17 -8.85 -9.28 -8.93
CA LYS A 17 -8.33 -7.95 -8.59
C LYS A 17 -8.65 -7.58 -7.14
N ALA A 18 -9.88 -7.84 -6.70
CA ALA A 18 -10.30 -7.55 -5.33
C ALA A 18 -9.46 -8.32 -4.31
N LEU A 19 -9.16 -9.60 -4.58
CA LEU A 19 -8.29 -10.41 -3.72
C LEU A 19 -6.87 -9.86 -3.68
N HIS A 20 -6.31 -9.50 -4.84
CA HIS A 20 -4.98 -8.88 -4.93
C HIS A 20 -4.94 -7.56 -4.18
N ASN A 21 -5.94 -6.71 -4.39
CA ASN A 21 -6.01 -5.40 -3.72
C ASN A 21 -6.10 -5.56 -2.21
N LYS A 22 -6.89 -6.52 -1.74
CA LYS A 22 -7.02 -6.81 -0.31
C LYS A 22 -5.69 -7.26 0.29
N TYR A 23 -4.98 -8.13 -0.41
CA TYR A 23 -3.66 -8.61 -0.01
C TYR A 23 -2.66 -7.45 0.09
N TYR A 24 -2.58 -6.63 -0.95
CA TYR A 24 -1.66 -5.48 -0.98
C TYR A 24 -2.00 -4.46 0.09
N ALA A 25 -3.30 -4.17 0.30
CA ALA A 25 -3.73 -3.24 1.34
C ALA A 25 -3.34 -3.74 2.73
N LYS A 26 -3.48 -5.04 2.98
CA LYS A 26 -3.07 -5.65 4.25
C LYS A 26 -1.56 -5.56 4.44
N THR A 27 -0.78 -5.88 3.40
CA THR A 27 0.68 -5.80 3.42
C THR A 27 1.13 -4.36 3.71
N MET A 28 0.51 -3.38 3.05
CA MET A 28 0.79 -1.97 3.27
C MET A 28 0.52 -1.56 4.72
N ARG A 29 -0.67 -1.91 5.25
CA ARG A 29 -1.03 -1.54 6.62
C ARG A 29 -0.07 -2.15 7.63
N ASN A 30 0.34 -3.40 7.41
CA ASN A 30 1.30 -4.07 8.29
C ASN A 30 2.67 -3.39 8.24
N ALA A 31 3.13 -3.01 7.04
CA ALA A 31 4.41 -2.32 6.86
C ALA A 31 4.40 -0.94 7.53
N VAL A 32 3.33 -0.17 7.34
CA VAL A 32 3.17 1.15 7.95
C VAL A 32 3.12 1.02 9.47
N ARG A 33 2.37 0.05 9.99
CA ARG A 33 2.27 -0.20 11.43
C ARG A 33 3.62 -0.58 12.01
N LYS A 34 4.36 -1.46 11.35
CA LYS A 34 5.69 -1.87 11.78
C LYS A 34 6.62 -0.67 11.89
N LEU A 35 6.63 0.20 10.88
CA LEU A 35 7.45 1.40 10.90
C LEU A 35 7.06 2.35 12.03
N ARG A 36 5.75 2.56 12.25
CA ARG A 36 5.24 3.43 13.32
C ARG A 36 5.56 2.91 14.71
N ASN A 37 5.68 1.61 14.87
CA ASN A 37 6.01 0.99 16.16
C ASN A 37 7.51 0.93 16.42
N MET A 38 8.33 1.29 15.44
CA MET A 38 9.78 1.36 15.66
C MET A 38 10.14 2.57 16.49
N SER A 39 10.99 2.37 17.49
CA SER A 39 11.51 3.44 18.33
C SER A 39 12.95 3.82 17.98
N ASP A 40 13.63 3.02 17.16
CA ASP A 40 14.98 3.26 16.69
C ASP A 40 14.96 3.99 15.36
N MET A 41 15.53 5.20 15.32
CA MET A 41 15.58 6.02 14.11
C MET A 41 16.34 5.33 12.98
N GLU A 42 17.46 4.68 13.28
CA GLU A 42 18.27 4.02 12.25
C GLU A 42 17.50 2.89 11.57
N GLU A 43 16.84 2.05 12.35
CA GLU A 43 16.03 0.96 11.83
C GLU A 43 14.84 1.48 11.01
N ALA A 44 14.16 2.51 11.53
CA ALA A 44 13.06 3.15 10.83
C ALA A 44 13.51 3.76 9.50
N ALA A 45 14.65 4.44 9.50
CA ALA A 45 15.21 5.05 8.30
C ALA A 45 15.60 3.99 7.27
N LYS A 46 16.07 2.82 7.70
CA LYS A 46 16.41 1.71 6.80
C LYS A 46 15.17 1.06 6.20
N LEU A 47 14.09 0.96 6.96
CA LEU A 47 12.83 0.36 6.49
C LEU A 47 12.05 1.32 5.58
N TYR A 48 12.18 2.63 5.78
CA TYR A 48 11.39 3.63 5.08
C TYR A 48 11.45 3.50 3.55
N PRO A 49 12.61 3.33 2.89
CA PRO A 49 12.65 3.17 1.44
C PRO A 49 11.82 2.00 0.94
N THR A 50 11.78 0.89 1.66
CA THR A 50 10.98 -0.28 1.32
C THR A 50 9.49 0.05 1.40
N VAL A 51 9.06 0.72 2.48
CA VAL A 51 7.67 1.14 2.66
C VAL A 51 7.29 2.18 1.62
N GLN A 52 8.18 3.13 1.31
CA GLN A 52 7.95 4.14 0.29
C GLN A 52 7.71 3.50 -1.08
N LYS A 53 8.54 2.54 -1.47
CA LYS A 53 8.36 1.82 -2.73
C LYS A 53 7.01 1.10 -2.78
N LEU A 54 6.62 0.47 -1.68
CA LEU A 54 5.33 -0.22 -1.59
C LEU A 54 4.18 0.76 -1.76
N LEU A 55 4.20 1.90 -1.08
CA LEU A 55 3.17 2.93 -1.18
C LEU A 55 3.07 3.48 -2.60
N ASP A 56 4.19 3.77 -3.23
CA ASP A 56 4.23 4.27 -4.60
C ASP A 56 3.68 3.22 -5.58
N LYS A 57 4.02 1.96 -5.41
CA LYS A 57 3.50 0.87 -6.23
C LYS A 57 1.99 0.75 -6.10
N LEU A 58 1.47 0.80 -4.88
CA LEU A 58 0.04 0.68 -4.63
C LEU A 58 -0.75 1.86 -5.20
N ALA A 59 -0.18 3.06 -5.16
CA ALA A 59 -0.77 4.23 -5.80
C ALA A 59 -0.79 4.06 -7.32
N LYS A 60 0.30 3.54 -7.90
CA LYS A 60 0.41 3.32 -9.34
C LYS A 60 -0.62 2.31 -9.84
N ILE A 61 -0.90 1.25 -9.10
CA ILE A 61 -1.90 0.24 -9.47
C ILE A 61 -3.30 0.54 -8.94
N ASN A 62 -3.51 1.73 -8.40
CA ASN A 62 -4.81 2.22 -7.91
C ASN A 62 -5.41 1.43 -6.75
N VAL A 63 -4.60 0.78 -5.93
CA VAL A 63 -5.05 0.19 -4.67
C VAL A 63 -5.34 1.28 -3.64
N ILE A 64 -4.51 2.33 -3.65
CA ILE A 64 -4.73 3.53 -2.85
C ILE A 64 -4.64 4.74 -3.77
N HIS A 65 -5.24 5.85 -3.35
CA HIS A 65 -5.16 7.11 -4.08
C HIS A 65 -3.77 7.74 -3.87
N ASP A 66 -3.31 8.52 -4.87
CA ASP A 66 -2.02 9.22 -4.79
C ASP A 66 -1.94 10.11 -3.56
N ASN A 67 -3.04 10.77 -3.19
CA ASN A 67 -3.10 11.61 -2.00
C ASN A 67 -2.91 10.79 -0.72
N LYS A 68 -3.46 9.59 -0.67
CA LYS A 68 -3.28 8.69 0.47
C LYS A 68 -1.81 8.28 0.62
N ALA A 69 -1.16 7.93 -0.50
CA ALA A 69 0.25 7.58 -0.51
C ALA A 69 1.11 8.75 -0.04
N ALA A 70 0.85 9.95 -0.54
CA ALA A 70 1.57 11.16 -0.15
C ALA A 70 1.40 11.45 1.34
N ASN A 71 0.18 11.33 1.87
CA ASN A 71 -0.12 11.56 3.28
C ASN A 71 0.59 10.54 4.17
N LEU A 72 0.60 9.28 3.79
CA LEU A 72 1.28 8.23 4.55
C LEU A 72 2.79 8.43 4.55
N LYS A 73 3.38 8.76 3.40
CA LYS A 73 4.81 9.05 3.30
C LYS A 73 5.19 10.24 4.17
N SER A 74 4.42 11.31 4.09
CA SER A 74 4.66 12.51 4.90
C SER A 74 4.57 12.19 6.40
N GLY A 75 3.54 11.47 6.82
CA GLY A 75 3.38 11.07 8.22
C GLY A 75 4.53 10.20 8.72
N LEU A 76 5.00 9.27 7.90
CA LEU A 76 6.12 8.39 8.26
C LEU A 76 7.44 9.17 8.34
N THR A 77 7.67 10.11 7.42
CA THR A 77 8.85 10.98 7.47
C THR A 77 8.88 11.81 8.76
N LYS A 78 7.72 12.37 9.14
CA LYS A 78 7.60 13.13 10.39
C LYS A 78 7.83 12.24 11.61
N HIS A 79 7.34 11.01 11.59
CA HIS A 79 7.55 10.05 12.67
C HIS A 79 9.05 9.75 12.84
N ILE A 80 9.76 9.50 11.75
CA ILE A 80 11.21 9.25 11.79
C ILE A 80 11.97 10.47 12.32
N ALA A 81 11.58 11.66 11.89
CA ALA A 81 12.19 12.90 12.37
C ALA A 81 12.00 13.08 13.88
N LYS A 82 10.87 12.65 14.44
CA LYS A 82 10.62 12.71 15.89
C LYS A 82 11.47 11.74 16.69
N LEU A 83 11.92 10.65 16.06
CA LEU A 83 12.79 9.67 16.71
C LEU A 83 14.25 10.18 16.82
N ALA A 84 14.57 11.18 16.03
CA ALA A 84 15.92 11.78 16.05
C ALA A 84 16.13 12.72 17.29
#